data_905cbb0b4c777ca0a1d846005419ffc9
#
_entry.id   905cbb0b4c777ca0a1d846005419ffc9
#
_cell.length_a   1.000
_cell.length_b   1.000
_cell.length_c   1.000
_cell.angle_alpha   90.00
_cell.angle_beta   90.00
_cell.angle_gamma   90.00
#
_symmetry.space_group_name_H-M   'P 1'
#
loop_
_entity.id
_entity.type
_entity.pdbx_description
1 polymer ?
#
loop_
_entity_poly.entity_id
_entity_poly.type
_entity_poly.pdbx_seq_one_letter_code
_entity_poly.pdbx_strand_id
1 'polypeptide(L)'
;MLTLKLQETMRGWIELNAGHKQESLEFSIDVIFVNRSAPWEAQPFSGVLRLRDRDYETPVQGLLTLKLSGPRYELLFDHPDLGAIQLKGEKSYDLFNLRQSLTVCPLTVYQDGKAIGYAEVAYRDSMLAFPFRSL
;
A
#
# COMPACT_ATOMS: atom_id res chain seq x y z
N MET A 1 -2.77 14.04 24.25
CA MET A 1 -2.03 13.58 23.07
C MET A 1 -3.01 13.27 21.94
N LEU A 2 -2.81 13.85 20.78
CA LEU A 2 -3.63 13.56 19.63
C LEU A 2 -3.11 12.32 18.91
N THR A 3 -4.03 11.50 18.47
CA THR A 3 -3.72 10.31 17.68
C THR A 3 -4.57 10.34 16.42
N LEU A 4 -3.94 10.22 15.28
CA LEU A 4 -4.61 10.12 14.00
C LEU A 4 -4.59 8.67 13.57
N LYS A 5 -5.79 8.10 13.39
CA LYS A 5 -5.93 6.72 12.93
C LYS A 5 -6.36 6.71 11.47
N LEU A 6 -5.65 5.93 10.68
CA LEU A 6 -5.93 5.79 9.26
C LEU A 6 -6.24 4.34 8.96
N GLN A 7 -7.37 4.11 8.30
CA GLN A 7 -7.75 2.79 7.80
C GLN A 7 -7.95 2.89 6.30
N GLU A 8 -7.30 2.00 5.55
CA GLU A 8 -7.36 1.99 4.09
C GLU A 8 -7.63 0.59 3.58
N THR A 9 -8.49 0.50 2.56
CA THR A 9 -8.64 -0.71 1.76
C THR A 9 -8.31 -0.35 0.33
N MET A 10 -7.36 -1.07 -0.25
CA MET A 10 -6.92 -0.86 -1.61
C MET A 10 -7.06 -2.14 -2.41
N ARG A 11 -7.47 -2.03 -3.66
CA ARG A 11 -7.62 -3.15 -4.58
C ARG A 11 -6.93 -2.86 -5.89
N GLY A 12 -6.41 -3.91 -6.48
CA GLY A 12 -5.77 -3.81 -7.78
C GLY A 12 -5.28 -5.16 -8.24
N TRP A 13 -4.06 -5.18 -8.71
CA TRP A 13 -3.46 -6.38 -9.27
C TRP A 13 -1.98 -6.45 -8.97
N ILE A 14 -1.44 -7.66 -9.04
CA ILE A 14 -0.02 -7.94 -8.96
C ILE A 14 0.36 -8.83 -10.15
N GLU A 15 1.47 -8.51 -10.78
CA GLU A 15 1.99 -9.26 -11.91
C GLU A 15 3.47 -9.54 -11.68
N LEU A 16 3.81 -10.80 -11.64
CA LEU A 16 5.19 -11.23 -11.44
C LEU A 16 5.83 -11.51 -12.80
N ASN A 17 7.14 -11.27 -12.90
CA ASN A 17 7.89 -11.59 -14.11
C ASN A 17 7.90 -13.11 -14.34
N ALA A 18 8.44 -13.54 -15.46
CA ALA A 18 8.59 -14.96 -15.79
C ALA A 18 7.28 -15.70 -16.06
N GLY A 19 6.35 -15.03 -16.74
CA GLY A 19 5.15 -15.67 -17.28
C GLY A 19 4.00 -15.87 -16.33
N HIS A 20 4.06 -15.27 -15.14
CA HIS A 20 2.94 -15.29 -14.21
C HIS A 20 1.82 -14.38 -14.69
N LYS A 21 0.58 -14.83 -14.49
CA LYS A 21 -0.59 -14.02 -14.81
C LYS A 21 -0.78 -12.93 -13.77
N GLN A 22 -1.49 -11.88 -14.17
CA GLN A 22 -1.98 -10.89 -13.23
C GLN A 22 -2.93 -11.55 -12.23
N GLU A 23 -2.73 -11.26 -10.96
CA GLU A 23 -3.64 -11.71 -9.90
C GLU A 23 -4.32 -10.53 -9.26
N SER A 24 -5.55 -10.70 -8.83
CA SER A 24 -6.28 -9.68 -8.08
C SER A 24 -5.70 -9.57 -6.67
N LEU A 25 -5.35 -8.35 -6.30
CA LEU A 25 -4.72 -8.03 -5.03
C LEU A 25 -5.62 -7.10 -4.23
N GLU A 26 -5.80 -7.39 -2.95
CA GLU A 26 -6.50 -6.49 -2.04
C GLU A 26 -5.76 -6.46 -0.71
N PHE A 27 -5.60 -5.28 -0.13
CA PHE A 27 -5.11 -5.20 1.24
C PHE A 27 -5.84 -4.12 2.02
N SER A 28 -6.02 -4.41 3.31
CA SER A 28 -6.62 -3.49 4.27
C SER A 28 -5.61 -3.26 5.37
N ILE A 29 -5.28 -2.01 5.63
CA ILE A 29 -4.25 -1.65 6.60
C ILE A 29 -4.78 -0.64 7.62
N ASP A 30 -4.18 -0.69 8.80
CA ASP A 30 -4.41 0.26 9.89
C ASP A 30 -3.11 0.94 10.25
N VAL A 31 -3.12 2.27 10.25
CA VAL A 31 -1.97 3.09 10.62
C VAL A 31 -2.39 4.03 11.73
N ILE A 32 -1.55 4.16 12.76
CA ILE A 32 -1.79 5.09 13.85
C ILE A 32 -0.64 6.08 13.89
N PHE A 33 -0.95 7.36 13.68
CA PHE A 33 0.01 8.45 13.80
C PHE A 33 -0.16 9.10 15.17
N VAL A 34 0.92 9.19 15.91
CA VAL A 34 0.93 9.86 17.21
C VAL A 34 1.51 11.25 17.02
N ASN A 35 0.86 12.26 17.60
CA ASN A 35 1.17 13.66 17.32
C ASN A 35 2.60 14.10 17.68
N ARG A 36 3.28 13.37 18.54
CA ARG A 36 4.68 13.67 18.84
C ARG A 36 5.67 13.12 17.84
N SER A 37 5.20 12.27 16.93
CA SER A 37 6.01 11.80 15.82
C SER A 37 5.82 12.72 14.64
N ALA A 38 6.88 13.09 13.97
CA ALA A 38 6.78 13.89 12.77
C ALA A 38 6.03 13.09 11.70
N PRO A 39 5.01 13.66 11.05
CA PRO A 39 4.23 12.89 10.05
C PRO A 39 5.06 12.43 8.85
N TRP A 40 6.20 13.07 8.61
CA TRP A 40 7.11 12.66 7.53
C TRP A 40 8.03 11.50 7.93
N GLU A 41 7.98 11.04 9.16
CA GLU A 41 8.70 9.85 9.58
C GLU A 41 7.91 8.60 9.20
N ALA A 42 8.62 7.49 8.96
CA ALA A 42 8.00 6.22 8.64
C ALA A 42 7.12 5.73 9.80
N GLN A 43 5.88 5.41 9.50
CA GLN A 43 4.92 4.91 10.48
C GLN A 43 4.62 3.45 10.17
N PRO A 44 4.77 2.55 11.16
CA PRO A 44 4.46 1.15 10.94
C PRO A 44 2.95 0.95 10.80
N PHE A 45 2.58 -0.02 9.98
CA PHE A 45 1.19 -0.44 9.87
C PHE A 45 1.12 -1.95 9.77
N SER A 46 -0.07 -2.47 10.04
CA SER A 46 -0.37 -3.88 9.87
C SER A 46 -1.74 -4.03 9.25
N GLY A 47 -2.02 -5.21 8.75
CA GLY A 47 -3.31 -5.47 8.14
C GLY A 47 -3.36 -6.85 7.52
N VAL A 48 -4.23 -6.99 6.54
CA VAL A 48 -4.49 -8.25 5.85
C VAL A 48 -4.39 -8.04 4.35
N LEU A 49 -3.71 -8.94 3.67
CA LEU A 49 -3.57 -8.96 2.23
C LEU A 49 -4.25 -10.20 1.68
N ARG A 50 -4.97 -10.04 0.58
CA ARG A 50 -5.68 -11.13 -0.10
C ARG A 50 -5.29 -11.20 -1.57
N LEU A 51 -5.05 -12.43 -2.03
CA LEU A 51 -4.98 -12.73 -3.46
C LEU A 51 -6.32 -13.38 -3.80
N ARG A 52 -7.21 -12.58 -4.36
CA ARG A 52 -8.63 -12.95 -4.47
C ARG A 52 -8.91 -14.09 -5.45
N ASP A 53 -8.07 -14.23 -6.47
CA ASP A 53 -8.29 -15.27 -7.49
C ASP A 53 -8.04 -16.67 -6.96
N ARG A 54 -7.28 -16.82 -5.88
CA ARG A 54 -7.02 -18.13 -5.27
C ARG A 54 -7.45 -18.22 -3.81
N ASP A 55 -8.28 -17.31 -3.38
CA ASP A 55 -8.83 -17.32 -2.02
C ASP A 55 -7.73 -17.45 -0.94
N TYR A 56 -6.64 -16.69 -1.13
CA TYR A 56 -5.50 -16.67 -0.23
C TYR A 56 -5.50 -15.39 0.59
N GLU A 57 -5.28 -15.54 1.89
CA GLU A 57 -5.24 -14.42 2.83
C GLU A 57 -4.02 -14.57 3.74
N THR A 58 -3.31 -13.46 3.98
CA THR A 58 -2.11 -13.46 4.83
C THR A 58 -1.97 -12.11 5.53
N PRO A 59 -1.34 -12.08 6.70
CA PRO A 59 -1.00 -10.81 7.31
C PRO A 59 -0.04 -10.00 6.43
N VAL A 60 -0.19 -8.67 6.47
CA VAL A 60 0.72 -7.73 5.84
C VAL A 60 1.19 -6.73 6.87
N GLN A 61 2.44 -6.32 6.79
CA GLN A 61 2.99 -5.27 7.62
C GLN A 61 3.91 -4.40 6.78
N GLY A 62 4.14 -3.19 7.24
CA GLY A 62 4.98 -2.28 6.48
C GLY A 62 5.12 -0.92 7.12
N LEU A 63 5.53 0.02 6.29
CA LEU A 63 5.78 1.40 6.67
C LEU A 63 5.09 2.35 5.71
N LEU A 64 4.47 3.38 6.26
CA LEU A 64 3.91 4.48 5.51
C LEU A 64 4.66 5.75 5.88
N THR A 65 5.18 6.45 4.91
CA THR A 65 5.85 7.73 5.09
C THR A 65 5.10 8.80 4.31
N LEU A 66 4.68 9.87 4.98
CA LEU A 66 4.00 10.99 4.34
C LEU A 66 5.03 12.05 3.96
N LYS A 67 5.47 12.03 2.72
CA LYS A 67 6.44 12.99 2.18
C LYS A 67 5.71 14.16 1.52
N LEU A 68 6.38 15.30 1.40
CA LEU A 68 5.81 16.44 0.69
C LEU A 68 5.51 16.11 -0.78
N SER A 69 6.30 15.22 -1.38
CA SER A 69 6.11 14.78 -2.75
C SER A 69 4.98 13.76 -2.90
N GLY A 70 4.52 13.16 -1.80
CA GLY A 70 3.47 12.17 -1.79
C GLY A 70 3.77 11.04 -0.82
N PRO A 71 2.78 10.19 -0.51
CA PRO A 71 2.99 9.07 0.40
C PRO A 71 3.86 7.99 -0.21
N ARG A 72 4.69 7.37 0.64
CA ARG A 72 5.53 6.24 0.27
C ARG A 72 5.08 5.02 1.06
N TYR A 73 4.85 3.92 0.36
CA TYR A 73 4.41 2.65 0.96
C TYR A 73 5.50 1.60 0.81
N GLU A 74 5.72 0.85 1.90
CA GLU A 74 6.57 -0.33 1.89
C GLU A 74 5.79 -1.43 2.60
N LEU A 75 5.54 -2.55 1.91
CA LEU A 75 4.76 -3.66 2.46
C LEU A 75 5.57 -4.94 2.40
N LEU A 76 5.36 -5.81 3.38
CA LEU A 76 5.97 -7.13 3.42
C LEU A 76 4.88 -8.16 3.70
N PHE A 77 4.83 -9.21 2.90
CA PHE A 77 3.90 -10.31 3.11
C PHE A 77 4.46 -11.62 2.53
N ASP A 78 3.83 -12.73 2.88
CA ASP A 78 4.21 -14.05 2.37
C ASP A 78 3.34 -14.41 1.17
N HIS A 79 3.97 -14.53 0.01
CA HIS A 79 3.31 -15.00 -1.21
C HIS A 79 3.21 -16.54 -1.15
N PRO A 80 2.09 -17.14 -1.56
CA PRO A 80 1.91 -18.58 -1.44
C PRO A 80 2.89 -19.43 -2.21
N ASP A 81 3.45 -18.90 -3.30
CA ASP A 81 4.41 -19.63 -4.13
C ASP A 81 5.86 -19.20 -3.88
N LEU A 82 6.09 -17.96 -3.48
CA LEU A 82 7.43 -17.37 -3.43
C LEU A 82 7.95 -17.13 -2.02
N GLY A 83 7.07 -17.18 -1.01
CA GLY A 83 7.46 -16.78 0.34
C GLY A 83 7.51 -15.27 0.50
N ALA A 84 8.41 -14.78 1.33
CA ALA A 84 8.45 -13.37 1.69
C ALA A 84 8.78 -12.48 0.49
N ILE A 85 7.90 -11.54 0.19
CA ILE A 85 8.12 -10.52 -0.84
C ILE A 85 7.77 -9.14 -0.31
N GLN A 86 8.35 -8.12 -0.93
CA GLN A 86 8.12 -6.74 -0.58
C GLN A 86 7.49 -5.99 -1.75
N LEU A 87 6.57 -5.09 -1.42
CA LEU A 87 6.00 -4.14 -2.36
C LEU A 87 6.44 -2.75 -1.93
N LYS A 88 6.99 -1.96 -2.84
CA LYS A 88 7.40 -0.59 -2.55
C LYS A 88 6.92 0.35 -3.61
N GLY A 89 6.41 1.49 -3.20
CA GLY A 89 5.98 2.50 -4.15
C GLY A 89 5.74 3.85 -3.51
N GLU A 90 5.71 4.87 -4.34
CA GLU A 90 5.42 6.23 -3.94
C GLU A 90 4.35 6.78 -4.85
N LYS A 91 3.42 7.53 -4.27
CA LYS A 91 2.51 8.36 -5.03
C LYS A 91 3.13 9.74 -5.17
N SER A 92 2.89 10.37 -6.31
CA SER A 92 3.23 11.78 -6.47
C SER A 92 1.94 12.57 -6.67
N TYR A 93 1.92 13.78 -6.15
CA TYR A 93 0.78 14.66 -6.35
C TYR A 93 0.90 15.33 -7.72
N ASP A 94 -0.14 15.18 -8.53
CA ASP A 94 -0.22 15.81 -9.85
C ASP A 94 -1.31 16.86 -9.82
N LEU A 95 -0.94 18.11 -9.97
CA LEU A 95 -1.88 19.23 -9.91
C LEU A 95 -2.93 19.20 -11.02
N PHE A 96 -2.57 18.60 -12.17
CA PHE A 96 -3.49 18.51 -13.32
C PHE A 96 -4.39 17.28 -13.27
N ASN A 97 -4.04 16.29 -12.46
CA ASN A 97 -4.79 15.06 -12.33
C ASN A 97 -4.78 14.61 -10.88
N LEU A 98 -5.15 15.51 -10.00
CA LEU A 98 -5.02 15.31 -8.56
C LEU A 98 -5.79 14.09 -8.07
N ARG A 99 -7.03 13.92 -8.55
CA ARG A 99 -7.86 12.82 -8.10
C ARG A 99 -7.21 11.47 -8.37
N GLN A 100 -6.68 11.25 -9.57
CA GLN A 100 -6.02 10.01 -9.93
C GLN A 100 -4.73 9.81 -9.16
N SER A 101 -3.93 10.86 -9.02
CA SER A 101 -2.65 10.77 -8.30
C SER A 101 -2.82 10.46 -6.83
N LEU A 102 -3.99 10.80 -6.23
CA LEU A 102 -4.28 10.49 -4.84
C LEU A 102 -4.86 9.10 -4.65
N THR A 103 -5.45 8.51 -5.69
CA THR A 103 -6.17 7.23 -5.55
C THR A 103 -5.36 6.02 -6.02
N VAL A 104 -4.49 6.19 -7.00
CA VAL A 104 -3.74 5.09 -7.60
C VAL A 104 -2.33 5.04 -7.06
N CYS A 105 -1.88 3.85 -6.67
CA CYS A 105 -0.53 3.64 -6.15
C CYS A 105 0.17 2.52 -6.93
N PRO A 106 1.14 2.86 -7.78
CA PRO A 106 1.98 1.85 -8.42
C PRO A 106 3.03 1.34 -7.44
N LEU A 107 3.30 0.04 -7.50
CA LEU A 107 4.24 -0.62 -6.60
C LEU A 107 5.17 -1.51 -7.41
N THR A 108 6.40 -1.62 -6.97
CA THR A 108 7.36 -2.58 -7.50
C THR A 108 7.47 -3.75 -6.53
N VAL A 109 7.50 -4.96 -7.05
CA VAL A 109 7.61 -6.19 -6.26
C VAL A 109 9.06 -6.61 -6.17
N TYR A 110 9.53 -6.86 -4.94
CA TYR A 110 10.91 -7.28 -4.68
C TYR A 110 10.93 -8.61 -3.93
N GLN A 111 11.90 -9.44 -4.30
CA GLN A 111 12.25 -10.64 -3.56
C GLN A 111 13.76 -10.64 -3.36
N ASP A 112 14.19 -10.73 -2.09
CA ASP A 112 15.63 -10.69 -1.74
C ASP A 112 16.36 -9.49 -2.36
N GLY A 113 15.67 -8.32 -2.37
CA GLY A 113 16.23 -7.09 -2.89
C GLY A 113 16.21 -6.95 -4.40
N LYS A 114 15.67 -7.93 -5.12
CA LYS A 114 15.62 -7.94 -6.58
C LYS A 114 14.20 -7.71 -7.07
N ALA A 115 14.03 -6.80 -8.01
CA ALA A 115 12.73 -6.53 -8.60
C ALA A 115 12.26 -7.73 -9.43
N ILE A 116 11.07 -8.25 -9.12
CA ILE A 116 10.50 -9.42 -9.76
C ILE A 116 9.13 -9.17 -10.38
N GLY A 117 8.60 -7.98 -10.30
CA GLY A 117 7.30 -7.68 -10.87
C GLY A 117 6.78 -6.32 -10.46
N TYR A 118 5.50 -6.11 -10.78
CA TYR A 118 4.80 -4.85 -10.52
C TYR A 118 3.44 -5.12 -9.96
N ALA A 119 2.93 -4.14 -9.23
CA ALA A 119 1.56 -4.14 -8.75
C ALA A 119 1.00 -2.74 -8.87
N GLU A 120 -0.31 -2.64 -8.86
CA GLU A 120 -1.00 -1.35 -8.83
C GLU A 120 -2.26 -1.52 -8.01
N VAL A 121 -2.48 -0.62 -7.09
CA VAL A 121 -3.67 -0.63 -6.26
C VAL A 121 -4.30 0.75 -6.22
N ALA A 122 -5.59 0.78 -5.91
CA ALA A 122 -6.34 2.02 -5.81
C ALA A 122 -7.30 1.93 -4.63
N TYR A 123 -7.64 3.08 -4.06
CA TYR A 123 -8.64 3.13 -2.99
C TYR A 123 -10.00 2.73 -3.51
N ARG A 124 -10.72 1.99 -2.69
CA ARG A 124 -12.12 1.67 -2.96
C ARG A 124 -13.03 2.83 -2.62
N ASP A 125 -12.71 3.54 -1.55
CA ASP A 125 -13.49 4.68 -1.10
C ASP A 125 -12.94 5.97 -1.70
N SER A 126 -13.72 7.04 -1.53
CA SER A 126 -13.26 8.34 -2.00
C SER A 126 -12.01 8.78 -1.25
N MET A 127 -10.98 9.13 -1.99
CA MET A 127 -9.75 9.62 -1.41
C MET A 127 -9.94 10.94 -0.67
N LEU A 128 -10.99 11.68 -1.02
CA LEU A 128 -11.29 12.93 -0.34
C LEU A 128 -11.64 12.73 1.14
N ALA A 129 -12.10 11.55 1.51
CA ALA A 129 -12.40 11.23 2.89
C ALA A 129 -11.18 10.78 3.67
N PHE A 130 -10.08 10.48 2.99
CA PHE A 130 -8.92 9.86 3.56
C PHE A 130 -8.33 10.58 4.79
N PRO A 131 -7.94 11.85 4.74
CA PRO A 131 -7.42 12.51 5.93
C PRO A 131 -8.50 12.92 6.93
N PHE A 132 -9.73 13.11 6.49
CA PHE A 132 -10.79 13.63 7.35
C PHE A 132 -11.50 12.53 8.12
N ARG A 133 -11.58 11.35 7.54
CA ARG A 133 -12.19 10.19 8.18
C ARG A 133 -11.44 9.78 9.44
N SER A 134 -10.16 10.08 9.50
CA SER A 134 -9.29 9.71 10.61
C SER A 134 -9.33 10.73 11.75
N LEU A 135 -9.94 11.84 11.52
CA LEU A 135 -10.12 12.87 12.51
C LEU A 135 -11.47 12.71 13.22
#